data_6666d341ad4909e03e7aa290ff0aa68a
#
_entry.id   6666d341ad4909e03e7aa290ff0aa68a
#
_cell.length_a   1.000
_cell.length_b   1.000
_cell.length_c   1.000
_cell.angle_alpha   90.00
_cell.angle_beta   90.00
_cell.angle_gamma   90.00
#
_symmetry.space_group_name_H-M   'P 1'
#
loop_
_entity.id
_entity.type
_entity.pdbx_description
1 polymer ?
#
loop_
_entity_poly.entity_id
_entity_poly.type
_entity_poly.pdbx_seq_one_letter_code
_entity_poly.pdbx_strand_id
1 'polypeptide(L)'
;MNKVYLIGNLTRDPELSETSNGTAVCRFSIAVNRPYAANGEVDYFNITVWRGVAENCGKFLKKGNKVALVGSLQNRSYDDKDGIKRYVTDIIAGEVEFLSPKNAGEEQDKDDKVSALETVPDDDDLPF
;
A
#
# COMPACT_ATOMS: atom_id res chain seq x y z
N MET A 1 10.95 -0.98 -19.26
CA MET A 1 9.72 -0.82 -18.50
C MET A 1 9.94 -1.28 -17.07
N ASN A 2 9.49 -0.50 -16.10
CA ASN A 2 9.70 -0.79 -14.70
C ASN A 2 8.37 -0.59 -14.00
N LYS A 3 7.64 -1.68 -13.81
CA LYS A 3 6.32 -1.61 -13.19
C LYS A 3 6.11 -2.77 -12.24
N VAL A 4 5.45 -2.49 -11.15
CA VAL A 4 5.09 -3.51 -10.18
C VAL A 4 3.65 -3.26 -9.74
N TYR A 5 2.91 -4.35 -9.56
CA TYR A 5 1.53 -4.34 -9.12
C TYR A 5 1.46 -5.17 -7.84
N LEU A 6 0.97 -4.57 -6.77
CA LEU A 6 0.93 -5.26 -5.48
C LEU A 6 -0.41 -5.02 -4.80
N ILE A 7 -0.87 -6.03 -4.09
CA ILE A 7 -2.01 -5.93 -3.21
C ILE A 7 -1.56 -6.46 -1.86
N GLY A 8 -1.73 -5.66 -0.82
CA GLY A 8 -1.31 -6.08 0.50
C GLY A 8 -1.93 -5.22 1.58
N ASN A 9 -1.58 -5.52 2.81
CA ASN A 9 -2.12 -4.82 3.96
C ASN A 9 -1.02 -4.01 4.63
N LEU A 10 -1.37 -2.79 5.07
CA LEU A 10 -0.41 -1.96 5.77
C LEU A 10 0.00 -2.62 7.08
N THR A 11 1.30 -2.58 7.36
CA THR A 11 1.83 -3.17 8.58
C THR A 11 1.80 -2.19 9.75
N ARG A 12 1.66 -0.91 9.44
CA ARG A 12 1.58 0.14 10.46
C ARG A 12 0.93 1.36 9.81
N ASP A 13 0.63 2.36 10.62
CA ASP A 13 0.05 3.59 10.11
C ASP A 13 1.05 4.27 9.17
N PRO A 14 0.58 4.88 8.09
CA PRO A 14 1.48 5.57 7.16
C PRO A 14 2.06 6.83 7.79
N GLU A 15 3.26 7.18 7.35
CA GLU A 15 3.94 8.39 7.82
C GLU A 15 3.88 9.43 6.73
N LEU A 16 3.14 10.49 6.96
CA LEU A 16 3.04 11.60 6.03
C LEU A 16 3.98 12.70 6.48
N SER A 17 4.80 13.20 5.55
CA SER A 17 5.71 14.28 5.86
C SER A 17 5.83 15.17 4.63
N GLU A 18 6.67 16.20 4.74
CA GLU A 18 6.94 17.10 3.63
C GLU A 18 8.44 17.24 3.45
N THR A 19 8.84 17.37 2.19
CA THR A 19 10.23 17.67 1.89
C THR A 19 10.51 19.14 2.17
N SER A 20 11.76 19.54 2.05
CA SER A 20 12.14 20.93 2.27
C SER A 20 11.44 21.88 1.28
N ASN A 21 10.98 21.35 0.16
CA ASN A 21 10.25 22.15 -0.82
C ASN A 21 8.75 22.18 -0.59
N GLY A 22 8.29 21.55 0.49
CA GLY A 22 6.86 21.51 0.76
C GLY A 22 6.11 20.45 0.01
N THR A 23 6.81 19.51 -0.61
CA THR A 23 6.15 18.43 -1.34
C THR A 23 5.77 17.31 -0.39
N ALA A 24 4.50 16.90 -0.44
CA ALA A 24 4.03 15.84 0.43
C ALA A 24 4.63 14.50 0.02
N VAL A 25 5.05 13.72 1.00
CA VAL A 25 5.54 12.38 0.79
C VAL A 25 5.00 11.50 1.91
N CYS A 26 4.52 10.32 1.54
CA CYS A 26 3.98 9.38 2.51
C CYS A 26 4.70 8.06 2.36
N ARG A 27 5.11 7.48 3.47
CA ARG A 27 5.80 6.19 3.48
C ARG A 27 5.04 5.21 4.33
N PHE A 28 4.93 4.00 3.83
CA PHE A 28 4.32 2.92 4.59
C PHE A 28 4.89 1.60 4.07
N SER A 29 4.63 0.53 4.79
CA SER A 29 5.00 -0.79 4.29
C SER A 29 3.77 -1.66 4.25
N ILE A 30 3.78 -2.60 3.31
CA ILE A 30 2.69 -3.53 3.16
C ILE A 30 3.21 -4.95 3.27
N ALA A 31 2.33 -5.83 3.73
CA ALA A 31 2.60 -7.25 3.83
C ALA A 31 1.82 -7.94 2.72
N VAL A 32 2.51 -8.73 1.93
CA VAL A 32 1.92 -9.46 0.81
C VAL A 32 2.15 -10.94 1.05
N ASN A 33 1.09 -11.70 1.10
CA ASN A 33 1.19 -13.14 1.32
C ASN A 33 1.70 -13.82 0.06
N ARG A 34 2.59 -14.79 0.25
CA ARG A 34 3.02 -15.62 -0.88
C ARG A 34 1.95 -16.68 -1.09
N PRO A 35 1.33 -16.70 -2.28
CA PRO A 35 0.14 -17.54 -2.48
C PRO A 35 0.38 -19.04 -2.35
N TYR A 36 1.58 -19.49 -2.60
CA TYR A 36 1.85 -20.93 -2.56
C TYR A 36 2.83 -21.34 -1.47
N ALA A 37 3.04 -20.47 -0.50
CA ALA A 37 3.98 -20.78 0.57
C ALA A 37 3.34 -21.71 1.58
N ALA A 38 4.04 -22.80 1.88
CA ALA A 38 3.51 -23.81 2.80
C ALA A 38 3.43 -23.29 4.23
N ASN A 39 4.27 -22.32 4.57
CA ASN A 39 4.35 -21.83 5.95
C ASN A 39 3.70 -20.49 6.15
N GLY A 40 2.91 -20.03 5.19
CA GLY A 40 2.28 -18.73 5.31
C GLY A 40 3.26 -17.59 5.26
N GLU A 41 4.30 -17.73 4.46
CA GLU A 41 5.32 -16.70 4.37
C GLU A 41 4.76 -15.41 3.78
N VAL A 42 5.30 -14.31 4.25
CA VAL A 42 4.85 -12.97 3.88
C VAL A 42 6.05 -12.16 3.44
N ASP A 43 5.87 -11.41 2.37
CA ASP A 43 6.89 -10.45 1.93
C ASP A 43 6.46 -9.06 2.35
N TYR A 44 7.43 -8.25 2.73
CA TYR A 44 7.20 -6.88 3.16
C TYR A 44 7.85 -5.94 2.17
N PHE A 45 7.11 -4.90 1.77
CA PHE A 45 7.59 -3.93 0.79
C PHE A 45 7.46 -2.52 1.34
N ASN A 46 8.50 -1.72 1.13
CA ASN A 46 8.48 -0.31 1.50
C ASN A 46 7.91 0.49 0.35
N ILE A 47 6.88 1.28 0.64
CA ILE A 47 6.16 2.03 -0.37
C ILE A 47 6.33 3.52 -0.09
N THR A 48 6.61 4.27 -1.15
CA THR A 48 6.70 5.72 -1.07
C THR A 48 5.75 6.30 -2.10
N VAL A 49 4.94 7.26 -1.68
CA VAL A 49 4.03 7.96 -2.57
C VAL A 49 4.24 9.46 -2.40
N TRP A 50 3.93 10.22 -3.43
CA TRP A 50 4.22 11.66 -3.48
C TRP A 50 2.98 12.47 -3.78
N ARG A 51 2.97 13.71 -3.31
CA ARG A 51 1.99 14.74 -3.68
C ARG A 51 0.57 14.35 -3.28
N GLY A 52 -0.39 14.48 -4.19
CA GLY A 52 -1.78 14.21 -3.87
C GLY A 52 -2.06 12.80 -3.40
N VAL A 53 -1.38 11.83 -4.00
CA VAL A 53 -1.53 10.43 -3.56
C VAL A 53 -1.02 10.28 -2.13
N ALA A 54 0.09 10.97 -1.81
CA ALA A 54 0.64 10.91 -0.46
C ALA A 54 -0.33 11.50 0.56
N GLU A 55 -0.94 12.61 0.23
CA GLU A 55 -1.90 13.24 1.14
C GLU A 55 -3.09 12.34 1.39
N ASN A 56 -3.61 11.72 0.34
CA ASN A 56 -4.74 10.81 0.51
C ASN A 56 -4.36 9.59 1.33
N CYS A 57 -3.20 9.02 1.09
CA CYS A 57 -2.76 7.86 1.84
C CYS A 57 -2.58 8.20 3.32
N GLY A 58 -1.96 9.34 3.60
CA GLY A 58 -1.75 9.74 4.98
C GLY A 58 -3.03 10.05 5.71
N LYS A 59 -4.05 10.50 4.96
CA LYS A 59 -5.31 10.89 5.57
C LYS A 59 -6.23 9.72 5.82
N PHE A 60 -6.26 8.74 4.91
CA PHE A 60 -7.28 7.70 4.94
C PHE A 60 -6.77 6.31 5.29
N LEU A 61 -5.48 6.04 5.17
CA LEU A 61 -4.97 4.70 5.43
C LEU A 61 -4.56 4.54 6.88
N LYS A 62 -4.70 3.30 7.36
CA LYS A 62 -4.31 2.95 8.71
C LYS A 62 -3.75 1.54 8.70
N LYS A 63 -3.04 1.20 9.78
CA LYS A 63 -2.53 -0.14 9.95
C LYS A 63 -3.64 -1.17 9.69
N GLY A 64 -3.31 -2.18 8.90
CA GLY A 64 -4.25 -3.25 8.60
C GLY A 64 -5.11 -3.02 7.38
N ASN A 65 -5.16 -1.80 6.86
CA ASN A 65 -5.94 -1.53 5.66
C ASN A 65 -5.33 -2.23 4.46
N LYS A 66 -6.19 -2.61 3.53
CA LYS A 66 -5.75 -3.29 2.31
C LYS A 66 -5.72 -2.29 1.16
N VAL A 67 -4.66 -2.37 0.38
CA VAL A 67 -4.49 -1.48 -0.77
C VAL A 67 -4.00 -2.27 -1.96
N ALA A 68 -4.33 -1.78 -3.15
CA ALA A 68 -3.73 -2.21 -4.40
C ALA A 68 -2.94 -1.05 -4.95
N LEU A 69 -1.76 -1.29 -5.43
CA LEU A 69 -0.95 -0.19 -5.93
C LEU A 69 -0.19 -0.59 -7.19
N VAL A 70 0.15 0.43 -7.96
CA VAL A 70 0.97 0.30 -9.15
C VAL A 70 2.12 1.27 -8.99
N GLY A 71 3.34 0.79 -9.19
CA GLY A 71 4.49 1.65 -9.05
C GLY A 71 5.68 1.13 -9.79
N SER A 72 6.83 1.65 -9.43
CA SER A 72 8.10 1.23 -10.01
C SER A 72 9.07 0.90 -8.90
N LEU A 73 10.04 0.05 -9.22
CA LEU A 73 11.07 -0.33 -8.28
C LEU A 73 12.25 0.63 -8.38
N GLN A 74 12.78 1.02 -7.23
CA GLN A 74 13.99 1.82 -7.17
C GLN A 74 14.95 1.18 -6.19
N ASN A 75 16.18 0.97 -6.63
CA ASN A 75 17.22 0.48 -5.76
C ASN A 75 18.01 1.65 -5.22
N ARG A 76 18.37 1.56 -3.95
CA ARG A 76 19.28 2.52 -3.37
C ARG A 76 20.25 1.78 -2.48
N SER A 77 21.37 2.42 -2.20
CA SER A 77 22.36 1.84 -1.32
C SER A 77 22.74 2.86 -0.27
N TYR A 78 23.18 2.36 0.87
CA TYR A 78 23.67 3.22 1.93
C TYR A 78 24.70 2.42 2.72
N ASP A 79 25.55 3.14 3.43
CA ASP A 79 26.54 2.51 4.31
C ASP A 79 25.96 2.45 5.71
N ASP A 80 25.97 1.26 6.30
CA ASP A 80 25.50 1.14 7.67
C ASP A 80 26.58 1.61 8.62
N LYS A 81 26.32 1.56 9.93
CA LYS A 81 27.27 2.08 10.90
C LYS A 81 28.54 1.26 10.99
N ASP A 82 28.56 0.07 10.44
CA ASP A 82 29.75 -0.76 10.39
C ASP A 82 30.52 -0.57 9.09
N GLY A 83 30.10 0.36 8.26
CA GLY A 83 30.75 0.61 6.99
C GLY A 83 30.42 -0.38 5.90
N ILE A 84 29.44 -1.24 6.12
CA ILE A 84 29.03 -2.25 5.15
C ILE A 84 27.96 -1.65 4.24
N LYS A 85 28.16 -1.80 2.94
CA LYS A 85 27.20 -1.28 1.98
C LYS A 85 25.94 -2.13 1.99
N ARG A 86 24.80 -1.48 2.13
CA ARG A 86 23.51 -2.14 2.12
C ARG A 86 22.70 -1.69 0.93
N TYR A 87 21.90 -2.60 0.41
CA TYR A 87 21.05 -2.32 -0.75
C TYR A 87 19.61 -2.49 -0.36
N VAL A 88 18.78 -1.54 -0.75
CA VAL A 88 17.35 -1.56 -0.43
C VAL A 88 16.60 -1.29 -1.70
N THR A 89 15.48 -1.99 -1.86
CA THR A 89 14.58 -1.75 -2.98
C THR A 89 13.32 -1.11 -2.44
N ASP A 90 13.03 0.08 -2.93
CA ASP A 90 11.81 0.81 -2.59
C ASP A 90 10.86 0.77 -3.77
N ILE A 91 9.57 0.92 -3.48
CA ILE A 91 8.56 0.99 -4.51
C ILE A 91 7.96 2.38 -4.47
N ILE A 92 8.04 3.08 -5.60
CA ILE A 92 7.45 4.41 -5.73
C ILE A 92 6.11 4.21 -6.42
N ALA A 93 5.03 4.36 -5.68
CA ALA A 93 3.71 4.09 -6.21
C ALA A 93 3.11 5.36 -6.80
N GLY A 94 2.59 5.24 -8.01
CA GLY A 94 1.91 6.34 -8.65
C GLY A 94 0.40 6.26 -8.50
N GLU A 95 -0.10 5.07 -8.22
CA GLU A 95 -1.53 4.86 -8.01
C GLU A 95 -1.73 3.94 -6.82
N VAL A 96 -2.66 4.32 -5.97
CA VAL A 96 -3.01 3.49 -4.81
C VAL A 96 -4.53 3.45 -4.72
N GLU A 97 -5.07 2.24 -4.68
CA GLU A 97 -6.49 2.04 -4.50
C GLU A 97 -6.75 1.48 -3.11
N PHE A 98 -7.70 2.06 -2.42
CA PHE A 98 -8.06 1.63 -1.08
C PHE A 98 -9.10 0.54 -1.18
N LEU A 99 -8.74 -0.67 -0.76
CA LEU A 99 -9.61 -1.83 -0.91
C LEU A 99 -10.38 -2.18 0.36
N SER A 100 -9.91 -1.69 1.51
CA SER A 100 -10.62 -1.93 2.75
C SER A 100 -11.87 -1.09 2.81
N PRO A 101 -12.93 -1.57 3.45
CA PRO A 101 -14.09 -0.72 3.67
C PRO A 101 -13.66 0.53 4.43
N LYS A 102 -14.14 1.67 3.95
CA LYS A 102 -13.88 2.89 4.63
C LYS A 102 -14.49 2.81 6.00
N ASN A 103 -13.70 2.98 6.95
CA ASN A 103 -14.25 3.03 8.26
C ASN A 103 -15.01 1.78 8.57
N ALA A 104 -14.31 0.73 8.59
CA ALA A 104 -14.94 -0.50 8.93
C ALA A 104 -16.04 -0.24 9.87
N GLY A 105 -17.08 -0.27 9.58
CA GLY A 105 -18.12 0.09 10.39
C GLY A 105 -18.77 1.30 10.01
N GLU A 106 -18.49 2.01 9.34
CA GLU A 106 -19.26 3.13 9.05
C GLU A 106 -19.83 3.07 7.84
N GLU A 107 -19.80 2.75 7.92
CA GLU A 107 -20.24 2.68 7.11
C GLU A 107 -20.61 2.18 6.45
N GLN A 108 -21.03 2.05 6.42
CA GLN A 108 -21.44 1.69 5.79
C GLN A 108 -21.86 1.69 5.06
N ASP A 109 -22.28 1.97 4.97
CA ASP A 109 -22.74 2.00 4.25
C ASP A 109 -22.85 1.76 3.33
N LYS A 110 -23.11 1.85 3.22
CA LYS A 110 -23.24 1.70 2.38
C LYS A 110 -23.24 1.14 1.52
N ASP A 111 -23.49 1.09 1.75
CA ASP A 111 -23.35 0.59 0.91
C ASP A 111 -23.54 0.13 0.17
N ASP A 112 -23.88 0.28 0.41
CA ASP A 112 -23.84 -0.11 -0.33
C ASP A 112 -23.81 -0.45 -1.18
N LYS A 113 -23.92 -0.31 -1.17
CA LYS A 113 -23.65 -0.59 -1.98
C LYS A 113 -23.26 -1.25 -2.60
N VAL A 114 -23.57 -1.27 -2.21
CA VAL A 114 -22.96 -1.94 -2.76
C VAL A 114 -22.88 -2.56 -3.04
N SER A 115 -23.32 -2.50 -2.73
CA SER A 115 -22.97 -3.15 -3.08
C SER A 115 -22.89 -3.60 -3.67
N ALA A 116 -23.34 -3.47 -3.51
CA ALA A 116 -22.92 -3.92 -4.16
C ALA A 116 -22.52 -4.38 -4.70
N LEU A 117 -22.85 -4.35 -4.61
CA LEU A 117 -22.14 -4.81 -5.11
C LEU A 117 -21.99 -5.50 -5.09
N GLU A 118 -22.49 -5.48 -4.75
CA GLU A 118 -21.98 -6.06 -4.82
C GLU A 118 -21.81 -6.68 -4.95
N THR A 119 -22.65 -6.76 -4.69
CA THR A 119 -22.09 -7.34 -4.95
C THR A 119 -21.85 -7.93 -5.18
N VAL A 120 -22.36 -8.09 -5.00
CA VAL A 120 -21.65 -8.66 -5.43
C VAL A 120 -21.34 -9.15 -5.51
N PRO A 121 -21.65 -9.30 -5.35
CA PRO A 121 -20.99 -9.73 -5.58
C PRO A 121 -20.56 -10.06 -5.74
N ASP A 122 -20.54 -10.14 -5.50
CA ASP A 122 -19.71 -10.38 -5.84
C ASP A 122 -19.18 -10.73 -6.05
N ASP A 123 -19.36 -10.75 -5.88
CA ASP A 123 -18.54 -10.95 -6.26
C ASP A 123 -18.04 -11.39 -6.36
N ASP A 124 -18.35 -11.40 -6.12
CA ASP A 124 -17.61 -11.67 -6.37
C ASP A 124 -17.12 -12.08 -6.75
N ASP A 125 -17.12 -12.07 -6.73
CA ASP A 125 -16.60 -12.28 -7.20
C ASP A 125 -15.90 -12.40 -7.81
N LEU A 126 -15.64 -11.97 -7.94
CA LEU A 126 -14.84 -11.87 -8.60
C LEU A 126 -13.89 -12.19 -8.93
N PRO A 127 -13.59 -12.30 -9.05
CA PRO A 127 -12.61 -12.31 -9.28
C PRO A 127 -11.70 -12.04 -9.54
N PHE A 128 -11.65 -11.79 -9.69
CA PHE A 128 -11.07 -11.33 -9.89
C PHE A 128 -10.47 -11.29 -10.04
#